data_9fd9ae7e49503cf2d05502769388732a
#
_entry.id   9fd9ae7e49503cf2d05502769388732a
#
_cell.length_a   1.000
_cell.length_b   1.000
_cell.length_c   1.000
_cell.angle_alpha   90.00
_cell.angle_beta   90.00
_cell.angle_gamma   90.00
#
_symmetry.space_group_name_H-M   'P 1'
#
loop_
_entity.id
_entity.type
_entity.pdbx_description
1 polymer ?
#
loop_
_entity_poly.entity_id
_entity_poly.type
_entity_poly.pdbx_seq_one_letter_code
_entity_poly.pdbx_strand_id
1 'polypeptide(L)'
;MALYAMGDLHLSFSTPEKSQERFGKIWKDHEWKAKKNIEKLVRPDDTLVLTGDHSWANNLVQCQRDLEFIEALPGRKILLRGNHDHFWKANQTEKLNEMFKGKLRFLQNNFYTYRDYALVGSKGFCFEGPFFIDTRTNLITGYDKAAYEQSVKLVDREMKRLITGIDAAKAAGYTKYIIFLH
;
A
#
# COMPACT_ATOMS: atom_id res chain seq x y z
N MET A 1 -9.33 11.60 17.55
CA MET A 1 -8.93 10.41 16.76
C MET A 1 -9.49 10.55 15.35
N ALA A 2 -8.64 10.89 14.40
CA ALA A 2 -8.96 11.00 12.97
C ALA A 2 -8.36 9.81 12.18
N LEU A 3 -8.83 9.60 10.95
CA LEU A 3 -8.30 8.63 10.01
C LEU A 3 -7.75 9.37 8.80
N TYR A 4 -6.48 9.14 8.51
CA TYR A 4 -5.79 9.68 7.35
C TYR A 4 -5.37 8.53 6.43
N ALA A 5 -5.34 8.79 5.13
CA ALA A 5 -4.81 7.86 4.15
C ALA A 5 -3.90 8.60 3.17
N MET A 6 -2.78 7.97 2.81
CA MET A 6 -1.91 8.41 1.72
C MET A 6 -1.14 7.21 1.17
N GLY A 7 -0.66 7.31 -0.07
CA GLY A 7 0.15 6.27 -0.70
C GLY A 7 1.45 6.83 -1.27
N ASP A 8 2.20 5.94 -1.91
CA ASP A 8 3.30 6.26 -2.81
C ASP A 8 4.44 7.06 -2.16
N LEU A 9 4.86 6.64 -0.96
CA LEU A 9 6.02 7.24 -0.31
C LEU A 9 7.33 6.98 -1.08
N HIS A 10 7.43 5.80 -1.72
CA HIS A 10 8.57 5.42 -2.55
C HIS A 10 9.92 5.76 -1.90
N LEU A 11 10.06 5.42 -0.62
CA LEU A 11 11.30 5.65 0.13
C LEU A 11 12.46 4.86 -0.48
N SER A 12 13.66 5.40 -0.36
CA SER A 12 14.85 4.82 -0.98
C SER A 12 16.13 5.05 -0.15
N PHE A 13 16.02 5.11 1.18
CA PHE A 13 17.18 5.39 2.05
C PHE A 13 18.31 4.37 1.94
N SER A 14 18.01 3.13 1.59
CA SER A 14 19.00 2.09 1.32
C SER A 14 19.22 1.79 -0.16
N THR A 15 18.50 2.46 -1.05
CA THR A 15 18.57 2.32 -2.50
C THR A 15 18.55 3.69 -3.18
N PRO A 16 19.51 4.59 -2.88
CA PRO A 16 19.48 5.99 -3.33
C PRO A 16 19.49 6.13 -4.86
N GLU A 17 20.00 5.14 -5.57
CA GLU A 17 19.96 5.08 -7.04
C GLU A 17 18.53 4.97 -7.59
N LYS A 18 17.57 4.59 -6.75
CA LYS A 18 16.14 4.51 -7.09
C LYS A 18 15.34 5.72 -6.59
N SER A 19 16.00 6.76 -6.09
CA SER A 19 15.32 7.95 -5.57
C SER A 19 14.32 8.52 -6.59
N GLN A 20 13.17 8.98 -6.09
CA GLN A 20 12.15 9.68 -6.87
C GLN A 20 12.67 10.98 -7.51
N GLU A 21 13.76 11.56 -7.01
CA GLU A 21 14.37 12.76 -7.57
C GLU A 21 14.75 12.61 -9.06
N ARG A 22 14.99 11.38 -9.53
CA ARG A 22 15.23 11.07 -10.94
C ARG A 22 14.07 11.47 -11.87
N PHE A 23 12.86 11.60 -11.34
CA PHE A 23 11.67 12.01 -12.09
C PHE A 23 11.47 13.52 -12.11
N GLY A 24 12.38 14.29 -11.52
CA GLY A 24 12.40 15.74 -11.61
C GLY A 24 12.41 16.47 -10.26
N LYS A 25 12.67 17.79 -10.34
CA LYS A 25 12.90 18.65 -9.16
C LYS A 25 11.74 18.71 -8.17
N ILE A 26 10.52 18.41 -8.59
CA ILE A 26 9.34 18.38 -7.72
C ILE A 26 9.48 17.33 -6.61
N TRP A 27 10.19 16.23 -6.88
CA TRP A 27 10.42 15.11 -5.97
C TRP A 27 11.59 15.32 -5.03
N LYS A 28 12.32 16.43 -5.18
CA LYS A 28 13.46 16.71 -4.28
C LYS A 28 12.99 16.74 -2.83
N ASP A 29 13.67 15.96 -1.98
CA ASP A 29 13.39 15.86 -0.55
C ASP A 29 11.91 15.49 -0.25
N HIS A 30 11.26 14.71 -1.13
CA HIS A 30 9.83 14.41 -1.02
C HIS A 30 9.47 13.69 0.28
N GLU A 31 10.33 12.79 0.75
CA GLU A 31 10.17 12.04 2.00
C GLU A 31 10.13 12.97 3.22
N TRP A 32 10.99 13.99 3.26
CA TRP A 32 11.01 14.97 4.35
C TRP A 32 9.84 15.94 4.29
N LYS A 33 9.40 16.32 3.10
CA LYS A 33 8.17 17.11 2.89
C LYS A 33 6.95 16.34 3.34
N ALA A 34 6.84 15.05 2.99
CA ALA A 34 5.76 14.17 3.44
C ALA A 34 5.77 14.05 4.96
N LYS A 35 6.93 13.75 5.57
CA LYS A 35 7.07 13.67 7.03
C LYS A 35 6.61 14.95 7.72
N LYS A 36 7.11 16.10 7.30
CA LYS A 36 6.73 17.41 7.88
C LYS A 36 5.22 17.66 7.83
N ASN A 37 4.57 17.30 6.71
CA ASN A 37 3.12 17.47 6.58
C ASN A 37 2.35 16.47 7.45
N ILE A 38 2.81 15.22 7.54
CA ILE A 38 2.22 14.22 8.41
C ILE A 38 2.33 14.66 9.88
N GLU A 39 3.50 15.08 10.33
CA GLU A 39 3.72 15.57 11.70
C GLU A 39 2.89 16.78 12.07
N LYS A 40 2.55 17.63 11.07
CA LYS A 40 1.65 18.77 11.26
C LYS A 40 0.18 18.37 11.42
N LEU A 41 -0.26 17.31 10.75
CA LEU A 41 -1.67 16.95 10.63
C LEU A 41 -2.07 15.79 11.55
N VAL A 42 -1.22 14.79 11.68
CA VAL A 42 -1.50 13.52 12.38
C VAL A 42 -1.06 13.62 13.83
N ARG A 43 -1.94 13.29 14.74
CA ARG A 43 -1.68 13.23 16.19
C ARG A 43 -1.34 11.80 16.63
N PRO A 44 -0.73 11.60 17.80
CA PRO A 44 -0.37 10.26 18.28
C PRO A 44 -1.54 9.27 18.39
N ASP A 45 -2.77 9.76 18.67
CA ASP A 45 -3.98 8.95 18.79
C ASP A 45 -4.77 8.78 17.48
N ASP A 46 -4.30 9.39 16.38
CA ASP A 46 -4.90 9.22 15.05
C ASP A 46 -4.45 7.91 14.39
N THR A 47 -5.11 7.55 13.30
CA THR A 47 -4.75 6.42 12.46
C THR A 47 -4.29 6.92 11.09
N LEU A 48 -3.10 6.48 10.67
CA LEU A 48 -2.53 6.75 9.35
C LEU A 48 -2.48 5.44 8.56
N VAL A 49 -3.25 5.34 7.50
CA VAL A 49 -3.21 4.23 6.54
C VAL A 49 -2.30 4.63 5.38
N LEU A 50 -1.22 3.88 5.20
CA LEU A 50 -0.34 4.00 4.05
C LEU A 50 -0.77 2.99 3.00
N THR A 51 -1.28 3.47 1.86
CA THR A 51 -2.01 2.67 0.88
C THR A 51 -1.13 2.00 -0.16
N GLY A 52 0.13 1.76 0.13
CA GLY A 52 1.05 1.01 -0.74
C GLY A 52 2.21 1.84 -1.27
N ASP A 53 3.12 1.16 -1.92
CA ASP A 53 4.35 1.67 -2.53
C ASP A 53 5.20 2.48 -1.53
N HIS A 54 5.52 1.80 -0.43
CA HIS A 54 6.26 2.40 0.69
C HIS A 54 7.72 2.59 0.37
N SER A 55 8.33 1.62 -0.34
CA SER A 55 9.77 1.54 -0.51
C SER A 55 10.17 0.91 -1.84
N TRP A 56 11.26 1.40 -2.43
CA TRP A 56 11.93 0.78 -3.57
C TRP A 56 12.83 -0.42 -3.20
N ALA A 57 12.86 -0.83 -1.95
CA ALA A 57 13.67 -1.95 -1.50
C ALA A 57 13.18 -3.29 -2.07
N ASN A 58 14.13 -4.15 -2.46
CA ASN A 58 13.80 -5.47 -3.02
C ASN A 58 13.54 -6.55 -1.95
N ASN A 59 13.97 -6.31 -0.71
CA ASN A 59 13.84 -7.25 0.39
C ASN A 59 13.78 -6.50 1.74
N LEU A 60 13.42 -7.22 2.79
CA LEU A 60 13.21 -6.65 4.11
C LEU A 60 14.47 -6.01 4.72
N VAL A 61 15.65 -6.57 4.47
CA VAL A 61 16.92 -6.03 4.98
C VAL A 61 17.18 -4.64 4.37
N GLN A 62 17.01 -4.50 3.07
CA GLN A 62 17.11 -3.19 2.39
C GLN A 62 16.03 -2.22 2.83
N CYS A 63 14.83 -2.72 3.15
CA CYS A 63 13.69 -1.89 3.55
C CYS A 63 13.80 -1.36 5.00
N GLN A 64 14.75 -1.83 5.78
CA GLN A 64 14.82 -1.55 7.22
C GLN A 64 14.78 -0.05 7.51
N ARG A 65 15.64 0.75 6.88
CA ARG A 65 15.70 2.22 7.11
C ARG A 65 14.40 2.92 6.69
N ASP A 66 13.76 2.45 5.63
CA ASP A 66 12.49 2.99 5.16
C ASP A 66 11.37 2.68 6.15
N LEU A 67 11.33 1.46 6.70
CA LEU A 67 10.36 1.08 7.73
C LEU A 67 10.61 1.80 9.06
N GLU A 68 11.86 2.02 9.45
CA GLU A 68 12.22 2.83 10.62
C GLU A 68 11.74 4.29 10.47
N PHE A 69 11.87 4.86 9.27
CA PHE A 69 11.32 6.18 8.96
C PHE A 69 9.80 6.22 9.12
N ILE A 70 9.09 5.20 8.59
CA ILE A 70 7.63 5.09 8.73
C ILE A 70 7.24 4.87 10.20
N GLU A 71 7.99 4.03 10.94
CA GLU A 71 7.73 3.78 12.37
C GLU A 71 7.80 5.07 13.19
N ALA A 72 8.72 5.96 12.85
CA ALA A 72 8.90 7.25 13.53
C ALA A 72 7.79 8.28 13.23
N LEU A 73 6.93 8.06 12.24
CA LEU A 73 5.79 8.93 11.97
C LEU A 73 4.75 8.86 13.11
N PRO A 74 4.01 9.94 13.38
CA PRO A 74 2.97 9.95 14.41
C PRO A 74 1.78 9.06 14.05
N GLY A 75 0.99 8.73 15.06
CA GLY A 75 -0.25 7.97 14.93
C GLY A 75 -0.04 6.44 14.80
N ARG A 76 -1.14 5.72 14.75
CA ARG A 76 -1.17 4.29 14.49
C ARG A 76 -1.00 4.03 12.99
N LYS A 77 0.13 3.46 12.58
CA LYS A 77 0.43 3.17 11.17
C LYS A 77 -0.17 1.82 10.76
N ILE A 78 -0.92 1.83 9.65
CA ILE A 78 -1.43 0.64 8.97
C ILE A 78 -0.91 0.70 7.53
N LEU A 79 -0.19 -0.33 7.09
CA LEU A 79 0.44 -0.41 5.79
C LEU A 79 -0.33 -1.39 4.91
N LEU A 80 -0.84 -0.93 3.77
CA LEU A 80 -1.38 -1.76 2.70
C LEU A 80 -0.26 -2.04 1.69
N ARG A 81 -0.19 -3.27 1.18
CA ARG A 81 0.82 -3.61 0.18
C ARG A 81 0.57 -2.94 -1.17
N GLY A 82 1.58 -2.30 -1.75
CA GLY A 82 1.59 -1.80 -3.12
C GLY A 82 2.23 -2.76 -4.13
N ASN A 83 2.34 -2.36 -5.39
CA ASN A 83 2.95 -3.18 -6.45
C ASN A 83 4.49 -3.13 -6.41
N HIS A 84 5.08 -2.06 -5.90
CA HIS A 84 6.54 -1.93 -5.71
C HIS A 84 7.05 -2.39 -4.35
N ASP A 85 6.19 -2.78 -3.41
CA ASP A 85 6.60 -3.29 -2.10
C ASP A 85 7.14 -4.73 -2.19
N HIS A 86 8.28 -4.91 -2.89
CA HIS A 86 8.91 -6.22 -3.13
C HIS A 86 9.45 -6.87 -1.86
N PHE A 87 9.72 -6.08 -0.82
CA PHE A 87 10.16 -6.55 0.49
C PHE A 87 9.09 -7.39 1.22
N TRP A 88 7.82 -7.24 0.84
CA TRP A 88 6.67 -7.85 1.49
C TRP A 88 5.93 -8.82 0.56
N LYS A 89 6.05 -10.11 0.81
CA LYS A 89 5.25 -11.14 0.15
C LYS A 89 3.93 -11.34 0.88
N ALA A 90 2.81 -11.52 0.15
CA ALA A 90 1.47 -11.60 0.71
C ALA A 90 1.27 -12.70 1.78
N ASN A 91 2.05 -13.78 1.72
CA ASN A 91 2.04 -14.86 2.71
C ASN A 91 2.92 -14.59 3.94
N GLN A 92 3.52 -13.41 4.06
CA GLN A 92 4.40 -13.01 5.17
C GLN A 92 3.77 -11.97 6.09
N THR A 93 2.50 -11.61 5.87
CA THR A 93 1.82 -10.53 6.61
C THR A 93 1.81 -10.78 8.12
N GLU A 94 1.46 -11.99 8.57
CA GLU A 94 1.45 -12.34 10.00
C GLU A 94 2.85 -12.25 10.60
N LYS A 95 3.85 -12.81 9.92
CA LYS A 95 5.24 -12.73 10.36
C LYS A 95 5.73 -11.28 10.50
N LEU A 96 5.35 -10.39 9.59
CA LEU A 96 5.68 -8.96 9.69
C LEU A 96 4.95 -8.32 10.88
N ASN A 97 3.68 -8.63 11.08
CA ASN A 97 2.92 -8.13 12.23
C ASN A 97 3.52 -8.56 13.56
N GLU A 98 3.98 -9.81 13.66
CA GLU A 98 4.70 -10.32 14.84
C GLU A 98 6.04 -9.62 15.04
N MET A 99 6.82 -9.43 13.97
CA MET A 99 8.12 -8.79 14.00
C MET A 99 8.05 -7.35 14.48
N PHE A 100 7.08 -6.59 14.00
CA PHE A 100 6.93 -5.16 14.35
C PHE A 100 6.07 -4.93 15.59
N LYS A 101 5.49 -5.96 16.21
CA LYS A 101 4.77 -5.90 17.50
C LYS A 101 3.79 -4.73 17.63
N GLY A 102 3.06 -4.44 16.56
CA GLY A 102 2.06 -3.36 16.51
C GLY A 102 2.59 -1.94 16.33
N LYS A 103 3.90 -1.72 16.25
CA LYS A 103 4.49 -0.45 15.85
C LYS A 103 4.14 -0.10 14.39
N LEU A 104 4.25 -1.11 13.51
CA LEU A 104 3.68 -1.12 12.16
C LEU A 104 2.67 -2.25 12.06
N ARG A 105 1.56 -2.02 11.39
CA ARG A 105 0.50 -2.99 11.14
C ARG A 105 0.34 -3.21 9.66
N PHE A 106 0.49 -4.45 9.22
CA PHE A 106 0.43 -4.84 7.81
C PHE A 106 -0.95 -5.38 7.48
N LEU A 107 -1.64 -4.71 6.56
CA LEU A 107 -3.01 -4.99 6.14
C LEU A 107 -3.02 -5.80 4.85
N GLN A 108 -3.27 -7.09 4.95
CA GLN A 108 -3.42 -8.02 3.82
C GLN A 108 -4.05 -9.33 4.31
N ASN A 109 -5.20 -9.72 3.80
CA ASN A 109 -6.00 -10.88 4.21
C ASN A 109 -6.48 -10.83 5.67
N ASN A 110 -6.43 -9.68 6.29
CA ASN A 110 -6.86 -9.40 7.65
C ASN A 110 -7.63 -8.08 7.70
N PHE A 111 -7.96 -7.61 8.88
CA PHE A 111 -8.56 -6.30 9.09
C PHE A 111 -7.98 -5.63 10.34
N TYR A 112 -8.18 -4.30 10.42
CA TYR A 112 -7.96 -3.50 11.61
C TYR A 112 -9.22 -2.69 11.96
N THR A 113 -9.29 -2.20 13.16
CA THR A 113 -10.46 -1.48 13.64
C THR A 113 -10.24 0.03 13.68
N TYR A 114 -11.25 0.77 13.28
CA TYR A 114 -11.33 2.21 13.47
C TYR A 114 -12.75 2.57 13.88
N ARG A 115 -12.95 2.93 15.15
CA ARG A 115 -14.29 3.11 15.74
C ARG A 115 -15.15 1.86 15.51
N ASP A 116 -16.32 2.02 14.88
CA ASP A 116 -17.27 0.95 14.50
C ASP A 116 -17.03 0.40 13.06
N TYR A 117 -15.95 0.79 12.43
CA TYR A 117 -15.57 0.32 11.10
C TYR A 117 -14.44 -0.71 11.16
N ALA A 118 -14.50 -1.70 10.27
CA ALA A 118 -13.35 -2.53 9.91
C ALA A 118 -12.61 -1.89 8.73
N LEU A 119 -11.30 -1.71 8.88
CA LEU A 119 -10.40 -1.30 7.81
C LEU A 119 -9.90 -2.55 7.11
N VAL A 120 -10.22 -2.70 5.84
CA VAL A 120 -9.82 -3.83 5.00
C VAL A 120 -9.16 -3.32 3.73
N GLY A 121 -8.36 -4.16 3.07
CA GLY A 121 -7.73 -3.70 1.84
C GLY A 121 -6.99 -4.80 1.08
N SER A 122 -6.69 -4.49 -0.16
CA SER A 122 -5.86 -5.28 -1.06
C SER A 122 -5.04 -4.36 -1.96
N LYS A 123 -3.92 -4.87 -2.45
CA LYS A 123 -3.13 -4.19 -3.48
C LYS A 123 -3.97 -3.79 -4.69
N GLY A 124 -5.03 -4.54 -4.97
CA GLY A 124 -5.77 -4.34 -6.22
C GLY A 124 -4.97 -4.80 -7.44
N PHE A 125 -5.47 -4.51 -8.60
CA PHE A 125 -4.78 -4.71 -9.87
C PHE A 125 -5.38 -3.79 -10.95
N CYS A 126 -4.53 -3.14 -11.71
CA CYS A 126 -4.92 -2.35 -12.87
C CYS A 126 -4.76 -3.17 -14.16
N PHE A 127 -5.68 -2.99 -15.10
CA PHE A 127 -5.60 -3.61 -16.43
C PHE A 127 -4.68 -2.85 -17.41
N GLU A 128 -3.84 -1.95 -16.93
CA GLU A 128 -2.85 -1.28 -17.79
C GLU A 128 -1.91 -2.30 -18.41
N GLY A 129 -1.66 -2.13 -19.72
CA GLY A 129 -0.69 -2.90 -20.48
C GLY A 129 -1.26 -4.01 -21.38
N PRO A 130 -2.44 -4.63 -21.14
CA PRO A 130 -2.98 -5.59 -22.11
C PRO A 130 -3.66 -4.91 -23.31
N PHE A 131 -3.88 -3.60 -23.29
CA PHE A 131 -4.57 -2.87 -24.34
C PHE A 131 -3.60 -2.10 -25.24
N PHE A 132 -3.87 -2.13 -26.54
CA PHE A 132 -3.22 -1.29 -27.53
C PHE A 132 -4.01 0.02 -27.67
N ILE A 133 -3.35 1.15 -27.44
CA ILE A 133 -3.97 2.47 -27.50
C ILE A 133 -3.35 3.26 -28.65
N ASP A 134 -4.20 3.78 -29.53
CA ASP A 134 -3.77 4.78 -30.52
C ASP A 134 -3.46 6.09 -29.79
N THR A 135 -2.19 6.48 -29.76
CA THR A 135 -1.71 7.65 -29.05
C THR A 135 -2.26 8.99 -29.58
N ARG A 136 -2.77 9.01 -30.82
CA ARG A 136 -3.36 10.19 -31.46
C ARG A 136 -4.82 10.39 -31.06
N THR A 137 -5.59 9.29 -31.02
CA THR A 137 -7.03 9.33 -30.76
C THR A 137 -7.37 8.97 -29.32
N ASN A 138 -6.43 8.42 -28.58
CA ASN A 138 -6.59 7.84 -27.23
C ASN A 138 -7.67 6.74 -27.16
N LEU A 139 -7.90 6.05 -28.28
CA LEU A 139 -8.86 4.95 -28.36
C LEU A 139 -8.16 3.61 -28.29
N ILE A 140 -8.82 2.62 -27.67
CA ILE A 140 -8.36 1.23 -27.65
C ILE A 140 -8.57 0.66 -29.07
N THR A 141 -7.49 0.17 -29.67
CA THR A 141 -7.46 -0.44 -31.02
C THR A 141 -7.37 -1.97 -30.98
N GLY A 142 -7.09 -2.53 -29.81
CA GLY A 142 -6.99 -3.97 -29.62
C GLY A 142 -6.43 -4.31 -28.25
N TYR A 143 -6.16 -5.60 -28.00
CA TYR A 143 -5.52 -6.06 -26.76
C TYR A 143 -4.70 -7.32 -26.98
N ASP A 144 -3.68 -7.50 -26.12
CA ASP A 144 -2.96 -8.77 -26.00
C ASP A 144 -3.81 -9.75 -25.20
N LYS A 145 -4.30 -10.81 -25.87
CA LYS A 145 -5.19 -11.80 -25.25
C LYS A 145 -4.54 -12.51 -24.06
N ALA A 146 -3.28 -12.91 -24.19
CA ALA A 146 -2.57 -13.63 -23.12
C ALA A 146 -2.35 -12.72 -21.90
N ALA A 147 -1.92 -11.48 -22.13
CA ALA A 147 -1.78 -10.47 -21.07
C ALA A 147 -3.11 -10.14 -20.40
N TYR A 148 -4.21 -10.07 -21.17
CA TYR A 148 -5.55 -9.88 -20.63
C TYR A 148 -6.00 -11.05 -19.74
N GLU A 149 -5.86 -12.30 -20.20
CA GLU A 149 -6.19 -13.48 -19.41
C GLU A 149 -5.36 -13.57 -18.12
N GLN A 150 -4.08 -13.20 -18.18
CA GLN A 150 -3.24 -13.09 -16.99
C GLN A 150 -3.72 -12.00 -16.03
N SER A 151 -4.14 -10.84 -16.55
CA SER A 151 -4.67 -9.74 -15.76
C SER A 151 -5.95 -10.14 -15.04
N VAL A 152 -6.85 -10.87 -15.70
CA VAL A 152 -8.09 -11.41 -15.08
C VAL A 152 -7.76 -12.30 -13.89
N LYS A 153 -6.76 -13.21 -14.01
CA LYS A 153 -6.29 -14.07 -12.90
C LYS A 153 -5.73 -13.24 -11.74
N LEU A 154 -5.03 -12.16 -12.05
CA LEU A 154 -4.46 -11.28 -11.03
C LEU A 154 -5.54 -10.49 -10.28
N VAL A 155 -6.54 -9.99 -11.00
CA VAL A 155 -7.72 -9.33 -10.40
C VAL A 155 -8.47 -10.30 -9.48
N ASP A 156 -8.79 -11.51 -9.96
CA ASP A 156 -9.47 -12.54 -9.15
C ASP A 156 -8.68 -12.87 -7.87
N ARG A 157 -7.37 -12.97 -7.97
CA ARG A 157 -6.50 -13.19 -6.81
C ARG A 157 -6.59 -12.05 -5.78
N GLU A 158 -6.54 -10.80 -6.22
CA GLU A 158 -6.62 -9.64 -5.31
C GLU A 158 -8.03 -9.49 -4.72
N MET A 159 -9.07 -9.82 -5.52
CA MET A 159 -10.45 -9.88 -5.03
C MET A 159 -10.61 -10.90 -3.91
N LYS A 160 -10.08 -12.12 -4.08
CA LYS A 160 -10.09 -13.17 -3.03
C LYS A 160 -9.41 -12.71 -1.75
N ARG A 161 -8.29 -11.98 -1.85
CA ARG A 161 -7.59 -11.40 -0.70
C ARG A 161 -8.44 -10.36 0.04
N LEU A 162 -9.10 -9.49 -0.69
CA LEU A 162 -10.02 -8.49 -0.11
C LEU A 162 -11.17 -9.19 0.61
N ILE A 163 -11.80 -10.18 -0.03
CA ILE A 163 -12.90 -10.97 0.54
C ILE A 163 -12.45 -11.66 1.83
N THR A 164 -11.24 -12.25 1.86
CA THR A 164 -10.69 -12.86 3.08
C THR A 164 -10.65 -11.87 4.25
N GLY A 165 -10.21 -10.64 4.02
CA GLY A 165 -10.21 -9.58 5.05
C GLY A 165 -11.62 -9.19 5.49
N ILE A 166 -12.56 -9.06 4.55
CA ILE A 166 -13.97 -8.75 4.82
C ILE A 166 -14.62 -9.88 5.64
N ASP A 167 -14.40 -11.13 5.28
CA ASP A 167 -14.98 -12.28 5.98
C ASP A 167 -14.43 -12.42 7.41
N ALA A 168 -13.14 -12.15 7.60
CA ALA A 168 -12.55 -12.07 8.94
C ALA A 168 -13.20 -10.97 9.78
N ALA A 169 -13.44 -9.79 9.20
CA ALA A 169 -14.12 -8.69 9.88
C ALA A 169 -15.59 -9.02 10.19
N LYS A 170 -16.32 -9.66 9.26
CA LYS A 170 -17.69 -10.15 9.49
C LYS A 170 -17.75 -11.15 10.64
N ALA A 171 -16.83 -12.12 10.66
CA ALA A 171 -16.74 -13.11 11.74
C ALA A 171 -16.50 -12.47 13.11
N ALA A 172 -15.84 -11.31 13.15
CA ALA A 172 -15.64 -10.50 14.34
C ALA A 172 -16.82 -9.54 14.66
N GLY A 173 -17.92 -9.60 13.90
CA GLY A 173 -19.15 -8.83 14.15
C GLY A 173 -19.22 -7.46 13.48
N TYR A 174 -18.27 -7.10 12.62
CA TYR A 174 -18.30 -5.82 11.91
C TYR A 174 -19.29 -5.86 10.74
N THR A 175 -20.07 -4.77 10.62
CA THR A 175 -21.04 -4.56 9.52
C THR A 175 -20.71 -3.34 8.67
N LYS A 176 -19.73 -2.51 9.10
CA LYS A 176 -19.28 -1.31 8.40
C LYS A 176 -17.82 -1.44 8.02
N TYR A 177 -17.50 -1.11 6.78
CA TYR A 177 -16.17 -1.28 6.21
C TYR A 177 -15.65 0.01 5.60
N ILE A 178 -14.35 0.26 5.75
CA ILE A 178 -13.61 1.21 4.91
C ILE A 178 -12.61 0.37 4.13
N ILE A 179 -12.70 0.43 2.80
CA ILE A 179 -11.91 -0.38 1.89
C ILE A 179 -10.80 0.49 1.32
N PHE A 180 -9.56 0.01 1.43
CA PHE A 180 -8.38 0.63 0.83
C PHE A 180 -7.89 -0.23 -0.32
N LEU A 181 -7.60 0.42 -1.45
CA LEU A 181 -6.98 -0.19 -2.63
C LEU A 181 -5.77 0.64 -3.04
N HIS A 182 -4.77 -0.05 -3.62
CA HIS A 182 -3.62 0.61 -4.23
C HIS A 182 -3.72 0.62 -5.74
#